data_5f4bc82063d7c2bf074bae67b7121537
#
_entry.id   5f4bc82063d7c2bf074bae67b7121537
#
_cell.length_a   1.000
_cell.length_b   1.000
_cell.length_c   1.000
_cell.angle_alpha   90.00
_cell.angle_beta   90.00
_cell.angle_gamma   90.00
#
_symmetry.space_group_name_H-M   'P 1'
#
loop_
_entity.id
_entity.type
_entity.pdbx_description
1 polymer ?
#
loop_
_entity_poly.entity_id
_entity_poly.type
_entity_poly.pdbx_seq_one_letter_code
_entity_poly.pdbx_strand_id
1 'polypeptide(L)'
;MIKKKAASRIRLPAKYYLGQKGFEFVTTHPTRAQVGYTIQKCQKANQQFNWNGDFIFEPLDEHHTKEILQRAYIGVWNHQRGVIRQYTPRECLRLMGFPDSFVMPHKDTIMWRQSGNSIVVNVLMAIVEELIKTGIFKE
;
A
#
# COMPACT_ATOMS: atom_id res chain seq x y z
N MET A 1 -15.91 30.31 2.31
CA MET A 1 -14.61 29.61 2.46
C MET A 1 -14.87 28.23 3.09
N ILE A 2 -14.93 27.19 2.29
CA ILE A 2 -15.21 25.84 2.78
C ILE A 2 -13.91 25.30 3.40
N LYS A 3 -13.85 25.24 4.72
CA LYS A 3 -12.79 24.50 5.43
C LYS A 3 -12.89 23.04 5.02
N LYS A 4 -11.97 22.56 4.17
CA LYS A 4 -11.77 21.12 3.99
C LYS A 4 -11.47 20.55 5.37
N LYS A 5 -12.42 19.80 5.97
CA LYS A 5 -12.14 18.93 7.09
C LYS A 5 -10.98 18.04 6.64
N ALA A 6 -9.83 18.21 7.26
CA ALA A 6 -8.74 17.25 7.11
C ALA A 6 -9.35 15.87 7.44
N ALA A 7 -9.40 15.00 6.43
CA ALA A 7 -9.75 13.62 6.66
C ALA A 7 -8.84 13.13 7.77
N SER A 8 -9.41 12.62 8.87
CA SER A 8 -8.64 12.07 9.98
C SER A 8 -7.75 10.98 9.39
N ARG A 9 -6.44 11.26 9.27
CA ARG A 9 -5.49 10.24 8.83
C ARG A 9 -5.58 9.10 9.84
N ILE A 10 -5.99 7.94 9.35
CA ILE A 10 -6.04 6.71 10.16
C ILE A 10 -4.64 6.48 10.70
N ARG A 11 -4.49 6.45 12.03
CA ARG A 11 -3.21 6.11 12.68
C ARG A 11 -2.84 4.68 12.30
N LEU A 12 -1.74 4.53 11.56
CA LEU A 12 -1.26 3.22 11.16
C LEU A 12 -0.47 2.57 12.28
N PRO A 13 -0.59 1.24 12.47
CA PRO A 13 0.23 0.51 13.42
C PRO A 13 1.72 0.65 13.12
N ALA A 14 2.54 0.83 14.17
CA ALA A 14 3.98 0.98 14.05
C ALA A 14 4.69 -0.20 13.36
N LYS A 15 4.07 -1.40 13.37
CA LYS A 15 4.61 -2.61 12.72
C LYS A 15 4.89 -2.46 11.22
N TYR A 16 4.22 -1.55 10.53
CA TYR A 16 4.41 -1.32 9.10
C TYR A 16 5.61 -0.44 8.76
N TYR A 17 6.18 0.24 9.75
CA TYR A 17 7.33 1.11 9.54
C TYR A 17 8.65 0.32 9.57
N LEU A 18 9.57 0.67 8.66
CA LEU A 18 10.84 -0.04 8.52
C LEU A 18 11.86 0.43 9.55
N GLY A 19 12.59 -0.52 10.12
CA GLY A 19 13.83 -0.24 10.85
C GLY A 19 14.98 0.06 9.89
N GLN A 20 16.18 0.34 10.45
CA GLN A 20 17.34 0.77 9.68
C GLN A 20 17.68 -0.15 8.51
N LYS A 21 17.81 -1.46 8.74
CA LYS A 21 18.14 -2.44 7.68
C LYS A 21 17.15 -2.41 6.51
N GLY A 22 15.85 -2.31 6.82
CA GLY A 22 14.81 -2.23 5.80
C GLY A 22 14.87 -0.92 5.02
N PHE A 23 15.04 0.21 5.72
CA PHE A 23 15.18 1.53 5.10
C PHE A 23 16.36 1.56 4.12
N GLU A 24 17.54 1.14 4.57
CA GLU A 24 18.75 1.10 3.75
C GLU A 24 18.56 0.18 2.54
N PHE A 25 17.98 -1.00 2.74
CA PHE A 25 17.74 -1.95 1.65
C PHE A 25 16.83 -1.36 0.56
N VAL A 26 15.65 -0.85 0.92
CA VAL A 26 14.67 -0.38 -0.07
C VAL A 26 15.12 0.89 -0.81
N THR A 27 16.02 1.68 -0.21
CA THR A 27 16.58 2.87 -0.84
C THR A 27 17.76 2.58 -1.75
N THR A 28 18.41 1.40 -1.63
CA THR A 28 19.61 1.02 -2.39
C THR A 28 19.39 -0.09 -3.42
N HIS A 29 18.22 -0.75 -3.42
CA HIS A 29 17.91 -1.87 -4.32
C HIS A 29 16.70 -1.57 -5.23
N PRO A 30 16.81 -0.65 -6.19
CA PRO A 30 15.67 -0.17 -6.99
C PRO A 30 15.05 -1.24 -7.91
N THR A 31 15.75 -2.35 -8.15
CA THR A 31 15.22 -3.48 -8.93
C THR A 31 14.23 -4.34 -8.14
N ARG A 32 14.35 -4.35 -6.82
CA ARG A 32 13.50 -5.13 -5.91
C ARG A 32 12.44 -4.28 -5.21
N ALA A 33 12.82 -3.10 -4.79
CA ALA A 33 11.98 -2.19 -4.03
C ALA A 33 11.88 -0.82 -4.71
N GLN A 34 10.70 -0.25 -4.70
CA GLN A 34 10.43 1.10 -5.19
C GLN A 34 9.95 1.95 -4.03
N VAL A 35 10.60 3.07 -3.79
CA VAL A 35 10.17 4.03 -2.76
C VAL A 35 9.48 5.19 -3.45
N GLY A 36 8.32 5.58 -2.93
CA GLY A 36 7.54 6.69 -3.45
C GLY A 36 6.69 7.34 -2.35
N TYR A 37 5.92 8.36 -2.70
CA TYR A 37 5.08 9.05 -1.71
C TYR A 37 3.69 8.42 -1.58
N THR A 38 3.02 8.14 -2.70
CA THR A 38 1.61 7.72 -2.69
C THR A 38 1.20 6.79 -3.83
N ILE A 39 2.05 6.62 -4.84
CA ILE A 39 1.70 5.86 -6.04
C ILE A 39 2.39 4.50 -6.00
N GLN A 40 1.59 3.44 -5.95
CA GLN A 40 2.06 2.08 -6.15
C GLN A 40 2.11 1.77 -7.66
N LYS A 41 3.26 1.29 -8.13
CA LYS A 41 3.45 0.97 -9.54
C LYS A 41 2.90 -0.41 -9.91
N CYS A 42 3.05 -1.38 -9.01
CA CYS A 42 2.62 -2.75 -9.28
C CYS A 42 2.33 -3.50 -7.99
N GLN A 43 1.14 -4.09 -7.89
CA GLN A 43 0.80 -5.02 -6.81
C GLN A 43 1.31 -6.42 -7.17
N LYS A 44 2.23 -6.94 -6.36
CA LYS A 44 2.86 -8.25 -6.56
C LYS A 44 2.35 -9.27 -5.53
N ALA A 45 2.34 -10.56 -5.90
CA ALA A 45 2.00 -11.65 -4.97
C ALA A 45 2.98 -11.76 -3.79
N ASN A 46 4.24 -11.37 -3.97
CA ASN A 46 5.25 -11.30 -2.92
C ASN A 46 5.44 -9.88 -2.36
N GLN A 47 4.43 -9.02 -2.54
CA GLN A 47 4.43 -7.66 -2.03
C GLN A 47 4.80 -7.63 -0.54
N GLN A 48 5.70 -6.74 -0.16
CA GLN A 48 6.24 -6.55 1.18
C GLN A 48 7.07 -7.72 1.75
N PHE A 49 7.11 -8.87 1.11
CA PHE A 49 7.92 -9.99 1.58
C PHE A 49 9.40 -9.77 1.24
N ASN A 50 10.28 -9.92 2.23
CA ASN A 50 11.73 -9.64 2.09
C ASN A 50 12.03 -8.30 1.40
N TRP A 51 11.27 -7.25 1.75
CA TRP A 51 11.38 -5.91 1.18
C TRP A 51 11.23 -5.85 -0.34
N ASN A 52 10.35 -6.67 -0.90
CA ASN A 52 9.97 -6.57 -2.30
C ASN A 52 8.77 -5.65 -2.50
N GLY A 53 8.71 -5.00 -3.66
CA GLY A 53 7.56 -4.20 -4.09
C GLY A 53 7.68 -2.72 -3.74
N ASP A 54 6.55 -2.06 -3.61
CA ASP A 54 6.48 -0.63 -3.40
C ASP A 54 6.36 -0.27 -1.91
N PHE A 55 7.04 0.79 -1.53
CA PHE A 55 7.08 1.34 -0.17
C PHE A 55 6.75 2.82 -0.18
N ILE A 56 6.22 3.32 0.92
CA ILE A 56 5.82 4.71 1.06
C ILE A 56 6.86 5.45 1.92
N PHE A 57 7.40 6.54 1.38
CA PHE A 57 8.15 7.50 2.16
C PHE A 57 7.22 8.56 2.73
N GLU A 58 7.32 8.79 4.02
CA GLU A 58 6.58 9.82 4.74
C GLU A 58 7.57 10.82 5.33
N PRO A 59 7.56 12.09 4.90
CA PRO A 59 8.30 13.15 5.59
C PRO A 59 7.88 13.22 7.07
N LEU A 60 8.82 13.51 7.96
CA LEU A 60 8.51 13.65 9.38
C LEU A 60 7.50 14.77 9.60
N ASP A 61 6.43 14.44 10.31
CA ASP A 61 5.40 15.38 10.72
C ASP A 61 4.86 15.03 12.12
N GLU A 62 3.95 15.86 12.62
CA GLU A 62 3.29 15.69 13.92
C GLU A 62 2.37 14.47 14.01
N HIS A 63 2.08 13.81 12.90
CA HIS A 63 1.22 12.63 12.86
C HIS A 63 1.97 11.33 13.22
N HIS A 64 3.31 11.38 13.19
CA HIS A 64 4.14 10.26 13.63
C HIS A 64 4.14 10.17 15.14
N THR A 65 3.43 9.17 15.66
CA THR A 65 3.33 8.94 17.10
C THR A 65 4.68 8.51 17.70
N LYS A 66 4.82 8.69 19.01
CA LYS A 66 6.02 8.22 19.74
C LYS A 66 6.32 6.74 19.49
N GLU A 67 5.29 5.91 19.43
CA GLU A 67 5.41 4.48 19.15
C GLU A 67 5.98 4.20 17.74
N ILE A 68 5.50 4.93 16.73
CA ILE A 68 6.04 4.84 15.37
C ILE A 68 7.51 5.26 15.35
N LEU A 69 7.86 6.40 15.96
CA LEU A 69 9.22 6.92 15.98
C LEU A 69 10.21 6.06 16.78
N GLN A 70 9.74 5.29 17.75
CA GLN A 70 10.58 4.30 18.45
C GLN A 70 10.95 3.11 17.58
N ARG A 71 10.06 2.70 16.65
CA ARG A 71 10.27 1.55 15.77
C ARG A 71 10.93 1.94 14.46
N ALA A 72 10.48 3.03 13.85
CA ALA A 72 10.90 3.46 12.54
C ALA A 72 12.33 4.01 12.55
N TYR A 73 13.10 3.69 11.52
CA TYR A 73 14.35 4.39 11.26
C TYR A 73 14.05 5.73 10.58
N ILE A 74 14.57 6.79 11.14
CA ILE A 74 14.47 8.14 10.58
C ILE A 74 15.70 8.37 9.71
N GLY A 75 15.51 8.37 8.40
CA GLY A 75 16.57 8.55 7.42
C GLY A 75 16.29 9.70 6.46
N VAL A 76 17.16 9.84 5.48
CA VAL A 76 17.02 10.82 4.40
C VAL A 76 16.79 10.08 3.08
N TRP A 77 15.75 10.45 2.36
CA TRP A 77 15.47 9.97 1.03
C TRP A 77 14.95 11.13 0.18
N ASN A 78 15.46 11.24 -1.06
CA ASN A 78 15.11 12.33 -1.98
C ASN A 78 15.26 13.73 -1.33
N HIS A 79 16.38 13.95 -0.62
CA HIS A 79 16.71 15.19 0.10
C HIS A 79 15.77 15.56 1.25
N GLN A 80 14.89 14.65 1.68
CA GLN A 80 13.96 14.86 2.78
C GLN A 80 14.23 13.89 3.92
N ARG A 81 14.10 14.38 5.15
CA ARG A 81 14.15 13.55 6.35
C ARG A 81 12.78 12.95 6.63
N GLY A 82 12.73 11.64 6.84
CA GLY A 82 11.47 10.96 7.05
C GLY A 82 11.63 9.49 7.39
N VAL A 83 10.53 8.77 7.29
CA VAL A 83 10.42 7.34 7.56
C VAL A 83 9.87 6.61 6.35
N ILE A 84 10.13 5.31 6.24
CA ILE A 84 9.58 4.48 5.19
C ILE A 84 8.70 3.41 5.81
N ARG A 85 7.55 3.16 5.20
CA ARG A 85 6.63 2.13 5.61
C ARG A 85 6.17 1.22 4.46
N GLN A 86 5.67 0.08 4.86
CA GLN A 86 4.96 -0.84 3.99
C GLN A 86 3.55 -0.32 3.67
N TYR A 87 2.99 -0.76 2.54
CA TYR A 87 1.55 -0.71 2.34
C TYR A 87 0.87 -1.68 3.29
N THR A 88 -0.22 -1.26 3.90
CA THR A 88 -1.07 -2.18 4.68
C THR A 88 -1.84 -3.11 3.74
N PRO A 89 -2.27 -4.30 4.20
CA PRO A 89 -3.13 -5.16 3.41
C PRO A 89 -4.41 -4.48 2.93
N ARG A 90 -5.00 -3.62 3.77
CA ARG A 90 -6.19 -2.84 3.40
C ARG A 90 -5.92 -1.86 2.26
N GLU A 91 -4.80 -1.15 2.30
CA GLU A 91 -4.39 -0.27 1.20
C GLU A 91 -4.19 -1.06 -0.10
N CYS A 92 -3.54 -2.22 -0.03
CA CYS A 92 -3.37 -3.10 -1.20
C CYS A 92 -4.70 -3.55 -1.79
N LEU A 93 -5.67 -3.94 -0.96
CA LEU A 93 -7.01 -4.30 -1.42
C LEU A 93 -7.75 -3.11 -2.06
N ARG A 94 -7.66 -1.92 -1.47
CA ARG A 94 -8.26 -0.70 -2.06
C ARG A 94 -7.66 -0.39 -3.44
N LEU A 95 -6.36 -0.53 -3.60
CA LEU A 95 -5.68 -0.35 -4.89
C LEU A 95 -6.16 -1.36 -5.94
N MET A 96 -6.58 -2.56 -5.52
CA MET A 96 -7.17 -3.58 -6.37
C MET A 96 -8.69 -3.39 -6.57
N GLY A 97 -9.29 -2.35 -6.01
CA GLY A 97 -10.70 -2.02 -6.18
C GLY A 97 -11.65 -2.76 -5.24
N PHE A 98 -11.15 -3.42 -4.19
CA PHE A 98 -12.02 -4.04 -3.18
C PHE A 98 -12.62 -2.98 -2.27
N PRO A 99 -13.91 -3.11 -1.89
CA PRO A 99 -14.56 -2.19 -0.96
C PRO A 99 -14.02 -2.36 0.47
N ASP A 100 -14.17 -1.33 1.31
CA ASP A 100 -13.74 -1.38 2.71
C ASP A 100 -14.51 -2.40 3.55
N SER A 101 -15.71 -2.77 3.10
CA SER A 101 -16.53 -3.84 3.70
C SER A 101 -15.96 -5.24 3.48
N PHE A 102 -14.98 -5.40 2.56
CA PHE A 102 -14.36 -6.70 2.34
C PHE A 102 -13.60 -7.15 3.59
N VAL A 103 -13.98 -8.32 4.11
CA VAL A 103 -13.40 -8.89 5.32
C VAL A 103 -12.03 -9.48 5.02
N MET A 104 -11.05 -9.16 5.84
CA MET A 104 -9.70 -9.73 5.76
C MET A 104 -9.54 -10.87 6.79
N PRO A 105 -9.79 -12.13 6.42
CA PRO A 105 -9.83 -13.24 7.38
C PRO A 105 -8.46 -13.77 7.80
N HIS A 106 -7.39 -13.30 7.17
CA HIS A 106 -6.05 -13.87 7.29
C HIS A 106 -5.03 -12.85 7.81
N LYS A 107 -3.84 -13.37 8.16
CA LYS A 107 -2.66 -12.57 8.53
C LYS A 107 -2.22 -11.68 7.36
N ASP A 108 -1.55 -10.56 7.68
CA ASP A 108 -1.06 -9.59 6.71
C ASP A 108 -0.30 -10.22 5.54
N THR A 109 0.59 -11.17 5.81
CA THR A 109 1.39 -11.85 4.77
C THR A 109 0.55 -12.62 3.75
N ILE A 110 -0.54 -13.24 4.21
CA ILE A 110 -1.49 -13.95 3.34
C ILE A 110 -2.31 -12.94 2.55
N MET A 111 -2.78 -11.87 3.22
CA MET A 111 -3.58 -10.82 2.56
C MET A 111 -2.79 -10.08 1.48
N TRP A 112 -1.52 -9.78 1.71
CA TRP A 112 -0.64 -9.21 0.66
C TRP A 112 -0.52 -10.14 -0.54
N ARG A 113 -0.31 -11.44 -0.29
CA ARG A 113 -0.22 -12.44 -1.37
C ARG A 113 -1.53 -12.54 -2.15
N GLN A 114 -2.65 -12.61 -1.47
CA GLN A 114 -3.96 -12.71 -2.10
C GLN A 114 -4.29 -11.46 -2.91
N SER A 115 -4.01 -10.26 -2.39
CA SER A 115 -4.21 -9.02 -3.13
C SER A 115 -3.37 -8.96 -4.41
N GLY A 116 -2.11 -9.42 -4.34
CA GLY A 116 -1.22 -9.45 -5.52
C GLY A 116 -1.59 -10.51 -6.57
N ASN A 117 -2.26 -11.59 -6.16
CA ASN A 117 -2.76 -12.63 -7.06
C ASN A 117 -4.16 -12.32 -7.61
N SER A 118 -4.84 -11.30 -7.09
CA SER A 118 -6.18 -10.96 -7.51
C SER A 118 -6.18 -10.19 -8.84
N ILE A 119 -7.34 -10.13 -9.47
CA ILE A 119 -7.60 -9.21 -10.58
C ILE A 119 -8.08 -7.86 -10.02
N VAL A 120 -7.76 -6.78 -10.74
CA VAL A 120 -8.32 -5.45 -10.42
C VAL A 120 -9.83 -5.46 -10.65
N VAL A 121 -10.60 -5.30 -9.59
CA VAL A 121 -12.07 -5.45 -9.60
C VAL A 121 -12.72 -4.54 -10.62
N ASN A 122 -12.30 -3.28 -10.70
CA ASN A 122 -12.88 -2.31 -11.65
C ASN A 122 -12.64 -2.71 -13.11
N VAL A 123 -11.49 -3.30 -13.42
CA VAL A 123 -11.18 -3.82 -14.76
C VAL A 123 -12.06 -5.02 -15.09
N LEU A 124 -12.21 -5.95 -14.14
CA LEU A 124 -13.10 -7.11 -14.34
C LEU A 124 -14.56 -6.67 -14.56
N MET A 125 -15.04 -5.71 -13.78
CA MET A 125 -16.39 -5.16 -13.95
C MET A 125 -16.59 -4.56 -15.32
N ALA A 126 -15.65 -3.75 -15.81
CA ALA A 126 -15.71 -3.16 -17.15
C ALA A 126 -15.75 -4.23 -18.26
N ILE A 127 -14.96 -5.29 -18.15
CA ILE A 127 -14.97 -6.41 -19.09
C ILE A 127 -16.33 -7.11 -19.08
N VAL A 128 -16.89 -7.40 -17.91
CA VAL A 128 -18.18 -8.06 -17.77
C VAL A 128 -19.31 -7.19 -18.34
N GLU A 129 -19.28 -5.88 -18.08
CA GLU A 129 -20.25 -4.93 -18.66
C GLU A 129 -20.23 -4.96 -20.21
N GLU A 130 -19.04 -4.98 -20.83
CA GLU A 130 -18.92 -5.09 -22.28
C GLU A 130 -19.42 -6.45 -22.80
N LEU A 131 -19.12 -7.54 -22.12
CA LEU A 131 -19.64 -8.86 -22.49
C LEU A 131 -21.17 -8.93 -22.42
N ILE A 132 -21.78 -8.31 -21.40
CA ILE A 132 -23.25 -8.23 -21.31
C ILE A 132 -23.85 -7.47 -22.50
N LYS A 133 -23.22 -6.37 -22.92
CA LYS A 133 -23.67 -5.59 -24.09
C LYS A 133 -23.65 -6.38 -25.39
N THR A 134 -22.73 -7.34 -25.55
CA THR A 134 -22.68 -8.22 -26.72
C THR A 134 -23.84 -9.21 -26.80
N GLY A 135 -24.60 -9.40 -25.73
CA GLY A 135 -25.70 -10.36 -25.66
C GLY A 135 -25.26 -11.82 -25.52
N ILE A 136 -23.98 -12.10 -25.26
CA ILE A 136 -23.44 -13.47 -25.12
C ILE A 136 -24.12 -14.31 -24.05
N PHE A 137 -24.77 -13.68 -23.08
CA PHE A 137 -25.48 -14.33 -21.98
C PHE A 137 -27.02 -14.36 -22.20
N LYS A 138 -27.51 -13.97 -23.36
CA LYS A 138 -28.95 -14.12 -23.71
C LYS A 138 -29.17 -15.54 -24.24
N GLU A 139 -29.96 -16.32 -23.52
CA GLU A 139 -30.53 -17.57 -23.99
C GLU A 139 -31.60 -17.31 -25.06
#